data_6cf7f7a99e3fe851556c8e96f68871f5
#
_entry.id   6cf7f7a99e3fe851556c8e96f68871f5
#
_cell.length_a   1.000
_cell.length_b   1.000
_cell.length_c   1.000
_cell.angle_alpha   90.00
_cell.angle_beta   90.00
_cell.angle_gamma   90.00
#
_symmetry.space_group_name_H-M   'P 1'
#
loop_
_entity.id
_entity.type
_entity.pdbx_description
1 polymer ?
#
loop_
_entity_poly.entity_id
_entity_poly.type
_entity_poly.pdbx_seq_one_letter_code
_entity_poly.pdbx_strand_id
1 'polypeptide(L)'
;MKRFHIAIAVRDLQESIEDYSHRLGQPATVVVPDKYAMWRTELLNFSINQTPERAGQLRHIGFEDDSVQGFATSRDVNGIEWERFSPKAQDDKIGETYGIPGEER
;
A
#
# COMPACT_ATOMS: atom_id res chain seq x y z
N MET A 1 7.51 16.27 2.61
CA MET A 1 8.14 14.99 2.33
C MET A 1 7.26 14.15 1.44
N LYS A 2 7.86 13.45 0.50
CA LYS A 2 7.13 12.56 -0.39
C LYS A 2 7.75 11.18 -0.39
N ARG A 3 6.89 10.16 -0.41
CA ARG A 3 7.33 8.79 -0.66
C ARG A 3 6.68 8.32 -1.94
N PHE A 4 7.45 7.65 -2.78
CA PHE A 4 6.87 7.07 -3.99
C PHE A 4 6.05 5.85 -3.60
N HIS A 5 4.81 5.80 -4.08
CA HIS A 5 3.87 4.75 -3.73
C HIS A 5 3.73 3.76 -4.86
N ILE A 6 3.87 2.47 -4.53
CA ILE A 6 3.69 1.37 -5.47
C ILE A 6 2.79 0.35 -4.82
N ALA A 7 1.75 -0.08 -5.51
CA ALA A 7 0.83 -1.10 -5.02
C ALA A 7 0.75 -2.23 -6.02
N ILE A 8 0.98 -3.47 -5.56
CA ILE A 8 0.89 -4.64 -6.41
C ILE A 8 0.00 -5.71 -5.77
N ALA A 9 -0.53 -6.59 -6.61
CA ALA A 9 -1.30 -7.73 -6.15
C ALA A 9 -0.36 -8.91 -5.94
N VAL A 10 -0.62 -9.72 -4.91
CA VAL A 10 0.19 -10.89 -4.60
C VAL A 10 -0.71 -12.12 -4.46
N ARG A 11 -0.11 -13.29 -4.61
CA ARG A 11 -0.83 -14.56 -4.50
C ARG A 11 -1.03 -14.96 -3.05
N ASP A 12 0.02 -14.87 -2.25
CA ASP A 12 0.02 -15.30 -0.85
C ASP A 12 0.64 -14.19 -0.02
N LEU A 13 -0.14 -13.62 0.88
CA LEU A 13 0.29 -12.44 1.63
C LEU A 13 1.46 -12.77 2.55
N GLN A 14 1.36 -13.85 3.33
CA GLN A 14 2.39 -14.17 4.32
C GLN A 14 3.73 -14.43 3.65
N GLU A 15 3.73 -15.20 2.58
CA GLU A 15 4.94 -15.49 1.81
C GLU A 15 5.54 -14.20 1.25
N SER A 16 4.68 -13.33 0.75
CA SER A 16 5.11 -12.05 0.18
C SER A 16 5.68 -11.11 1.24
N ILE A 17 5.08 -11.10 2.43
CA ILE A 17 5.58 -10.28 3.53
C ILE A 17 7.00 -10.70 3.90
N GLU A 18 7.25 -12.01 3.96
CA GLU A 18 8.59 -12.51 4.30
C GLU A 18 9.60 -12.11 3.24
N ASP A 19 9.27 -12.30 1.97
CA ASP A 19 10.16 -11.97 0.87
C ASP A 19 10.43 -10.47 0.80
N TYR A 20 9.38 -9.66 0.85
CA TYR A 20 9.53 -8.22 0.68
C TYR A 20 10.14 -7.53 1.89
N SER A 21 9.87 -8.03 3.10
CA SER A 21 10.53 -7.51 4.28
C SER A 21 12.05 -7.72 4.19
N HIS A 22 12.45 -8.87 3.68
CA HIS A 22 13.87 -9.16 3.47
C HIS A 22 14.48 -8.20 2.44
N ARG A 23 13.79 -8.02 1.31
CA ARG A 23 14.30 -7.16 0.23
C ARG A 23 14.34 -5.69 0.63
N LEU A 24 13.36 -5.24 1.39
CA LEU A 24 13.29 -3.84 1.82
C LEU A 24 14.09 -3.56 3.08
N GLY A 25 14.54 -4.61 3.77
CA GLY A 25 15.39 -4.46 4.94
C GLY A 25 14.63 -4.03 6.19
N GLN A 26 13.32 -4.22 6.24
CA GLN A 26 12.52 -3.87 7.42
C GLN A 26 11.21 -4.64 7.40
N PRO A 27 10.59 -4.80 8.58
CA PRO A 27 9.28 -5.44 8.64
C PRO A 27 8.20 -4.53 8.09
N ALA A 28 7.07 -5.12 7.71
CA ALA A 28 5.93 -4.34 7.25
C ALA A 28 5.46 -3.39 8.35
N THR A 29 5.09 -2.18 7.94
CA THR A 29 4.58 -1.16 8.86
C THR A 29 3.16 -1.48 9.28
N VAL A 30 2.36 -1.98 8.34
CA VAL A 30 0.97 -2.33 8.58
C VAL A 30 0.73 -3.72 8.00
N VAL A 31 0.04 -4.58 8.75
CA VAL A 31 -0.38 -5.89 8.27
C VAL A 31 -1.84 -6.09 8.62
N VAL A 32 -2.66 -6.38 7.62
CA VAL A 32 -4.03 -6.85 7.82
C VAL A 32 -4.03 -8.31 7.39
N PRO A 33 -4.12 -9.26 8.32
CA PRO A 33 -3.93 -10.68 8.01
C PRO A 33 -4.80 -11.14 6.85
N ASP A 34 -4.19 -11.88 5.93
CA ASP A 34 -4.82 -12.46 4.74
C ASP A 34 -5.28 -11.45 3.70
N LYS A 35 -5.03 -10.15 3.90
CA LYS A 35 -5.59 -9.14 3.00
C LYS A 35 -4.56 -8.16 2.47
N TYR A 36 -3.74 -7.57 3.33
CA TYR A 36 -3.00 -6.37 2.95
C TYR A 36 -1.75 -6.19 3.83
N ALA A 37 -0.71 -5.62 3.25
CA ALA A 37 0.45 -5.17 4.02
C ALA A 37 1.06 -3.95 3.34
N MET A 38 1.76 -3.15 4.12
CA MET A 38 2.35 -1.92 3.61
C MET A 38 3.64 -1.62 4.37
N TRP A 39 4.64 -1.18 3.62
CA TRP A 39 5.93 -0.74 4.17
C TRP A 39 6.09 0.75 3.90
N ARG A 40 6.38 1.51 4.95
CA ARG A 40 6.84 2.89 4.81
C ARG A 40 8.32 2.92 5.12
N THR A 41 9.11 3.15 4.11
CA THR A 41 10.54 3.37 4.27
C THR A 41 10.81 4.87 4.17
N GLU A 42 12.07 5.25 4.11
CA GLU A 42 12.40 6.66 3.95
C GLU A 42 11.86 7.23 2.64
N LEU A 43 11.96 6.47 1.56
CA LEU A 43 11.64 6.95 0.22
C LEU A 43 10.41 6.30 -0.40
N LEU A 44 9.93 5.19 0.17
CA LEU A 44 8.90 4.38 -0.45
C LEU A 44 7.69 4.19 0.45
N ASN A 45 6.54 4.11 -0.19
CA ASN A 45 5.33 3.59 0.41
C ASN A 45 4.90 2.43 -0.48
N PHE A 46 5.23 1.21 -0.06
CA PHE A 46 5.03 0.01 -0.87
C PHE A 46 3.92 -0.82 -0.23
N SER A 47 2.88 -1.14 -1.01
CA SER A 47 1.77 -1.92 -0.47
C SER A 47 1.47 -3.12 -1.35
N ILE A 48 0.94 -4.16 -0.71
CA ILE A 48 0.52 -5.38 -1.39
C ILE A 48 -0.85 -5.78 -0.88
N ASN A 49 -1.66 -6.38 -1.76
CA ASN A 49 -2.89 -6.99 -1.32
C ASN A 49 -3.00 -8.38 -1.91
N GLN A 50 -3.63 -9.27 -1.15
CA GLN A 50 -3.76 -10.66 -1.58
C GLN A 50 -4.90 -10.78 -2.59
N THR A 51 -4.52 -10.91 -3.85
CA THR A 51 -5.45 -11.09 -4.96
C THR A 51 -4.81 -12.11 -5.90
N PRO A 52 -4.96 -13.41 -5.60
CA PRO A 52 -4.21 -14.44 -6.33
C PRO A 52 -4.39 -14.41 -7.84
N GLU A 53 -5.59 -14.09 -8.30
CA GLU A 53 -5.88 -14.08 -9.74
C GLU A 53 -5.15 -12.96 -10.47
N ARG A 54 -4.58 -11.99 -9.74
CA ARG A 54 -3.85 -10.87 -10.33
C ARG A 54 -2.41 -10.80 -9.83
N ALA A 55 -1.92 -11.87 -9.24
CA ALA A 55 -0.60 -11.88 -8.61
C ALA A 55 0.47 -11.36 -9.57
N GLY A 56 1.29 -10.45 -9.07
CA GLY A 56 2.38 -9.85 -9.84
C GLY A 56 1.98 -8.64 -10.65
N GLN A 57 0.70 -8.27 -10.69
CA GLN A 57 0.25 -7.11 -11.45
C GLN A 57 0.33 -5.84 -10.63
N LEU A 58 0.70 -4.76 -11.28
CA LEU A 58 0.66 -3.42 -10.69
C LEU A 58 -0.80 -2.99 -10.53
N ARG A 59 -1.14 -2.49 -9.34
CA ARG A 59 -2.48 -1.96 -9.10
C ARG A 59 -2.51 -0.47 -9.36
N HIS A 60 -1.56 0.27 -8.78
CA HIS A 60 -1.44 1.71 -9.01
C HIS A 60 -0.10 2.18 -8.49
N ILE A 61 0.25 3.41 -8.84
CA ILE A 61 1.44 4.09 -8.33
C ILE A 61 1.02 5.49 -7.89
N GLY A 62 1.93 6.25 -7.29
CA GLY A 62 1.60 7.61 -6.89
C GLY A 62 2.55 8.13 -5.83
N PHE A 63 2.02 8.97 -4.96
CA PHE A 63 2.81 9.59 -3.91
C PHE A 63 2.05 9.66 -2.59
N GLU A 64 2.73 9.29 -1.53
CA GLU A 64 2.36 9.69 -0.18
C GLU A 64 2.99 11.06 0.02
N ASP A 65 2.20 12.07 0.29
CA ASP A 65 2.65 13.47 0.32
C ASP A 65 1.99 14.15 1.51
N ASP A 66 2.79 14.49 2.52
CA ASP A 66 2.24 15.08 3.73
C ASP A 66 1.87 16.55 3.58
N SER A 67 2.13 17.15 2.41
CA SER A 67 1.71 18.52 2.13
C SER A 67 0.30 18.60 1.53
N VAL A 68 -0.31 17.45 1.17
CA VAL A 68 -1.66 17.45 0.62
C VAL A 68 -2.64 16.95 1.68
N GLN A 69 -3.92 17.20 1.44
CA GLN A 69 -4.98 16.68 2.30
C GLN A 69 -5.84 15.73 1.49
N GLY A 70 -6.23 14.62 2.15
CA GLY A 70 -7.14 13.69 1.53
C GLY A 70 -6.48 12.76 0.54
N PHE A 71 -7.28 12.28 -0.38
CA PHE A 71 -6.94 11.19 -1.29
C PHE A 71 -7.47 11.55 -2.67
N ALA A 72 -6.60 11.53 -3.66
CA ALA A 72 -6.98 11.85 -5.03
C ALA A 72 -6.43 10.80 -5.98
N THR A 73 -7.16 10.53 -7.06
CA THR A 73 -6.73 9.59 -8.10
C THR A 73 -6.87 10.23 -9.46
N SER A 74 -6.05 9.74 -10.40
CA SER A 74 -6.12 10.15 -11.79
C SER A 74 -5.54 9.02 -12.63
N ARG A 75 -5.72 9.10 -13.95
CA ARG A 75 -5.12 8.11 -14.85
C ARG A 75 -4.19 8.83 -15.82
N ASP A 76 -3.07 8.20 -16.10
CA ASP A 76 -2.10 8.77 -17.02
C ASP A 76 -2.41 8.37 -18.47
N VAL A 77 -1.53 8.75 -19.39
CA VAL A 77 -1.73 8.50 -20.82
C VAL A 77 -1.72 7.02 -21.17
N ASN A 78 -1.19 6.18 -20.27
CA ASN A 78 -1.12 4.72 -20.49
C ASN A 78 -2.20 3.97 -19.74
N GLY A 79 -3.12 4.70 -19.07
CA GLY A 79 -4.20 4.09 -18.33
C GLY A 79 -3.82 3.62 -16.94
N ILE A 80 -2.63 3.97 -16.46
CA ILE A 80 -2.20 3.59 -15.12
C ILE A 80 -2.82 4.55 -14.11
N GLU A 81 -3.37 3.99 -13.04
CA GLU A 81 -3.95 4.81 -11.98
C GLU A 81 -2.85 5.39 -11.11
N TRP A 82 -2.94 6.70 -10.86
CA TRP A 82 -2.05 7.41 -9.96
C TRP A 82 -2.83 7.90 -8.77
N GLU A 83 -2.26 7.70 -7.58
CA GLU A 83 -2.86 8.17 -6.34
C GLU A 83 -1.96 9.21 -5.69
N ARG A 84 -2.59 10.14 -4.97
CA ARG A 84 -1.87 11.09 -4.15
C ARG A 84 -2.64 11.25 -2.86
N PHE A 85 -1.96 11.10 -1.74
CA PHE A 85 -2.64 11.04 -0.45
C PHE A 85 -1.69 11.43 0.67
N SER A 86 -2.28 11.94 1.78
CA SER A 86 -1.53 12.15 2.98
C SER A 86 -1.38 10.81 3.72
N PRO A 87 -0.40 10.68 4.61
CA PRO A 87 -0.28 9.46 5.41
C PRO A 87 -1.57 9.15 6.18
N LYS A 88 -2.20 10.18 6.74
CA LYS A 88 -3.45 9.99 7.49
C LYS A 88 -4.56 9.48 6.58
N ALA A 89 -4.67 10.04 5.37
CA ALA A 89 -5.71 9.61 4.44
C ALA A 89 -5.52 8.15 4.05
N GLN A 90 -4.28 7.70 3.90
CA GLN A 90 -4.00 6.30 3.61
C GLN A 90 -4.42 5.41 4.78
N ASP A 91 -4.05 5.80 6.00
CA ASP A 91 -4.41 5.01 7.18
C ASP A 91 -5.93 4.90 7.32
N ASP A 92 -6.64 6.00 7.09
CA ASP A 92 -8.10 6.01 7.13
C ASP A 92 -8.67 5.08 6.06
N LYS A 93 -8.10 5.11 4.86
CA LYS A 93 -8.55 4.27 3.75
C LYS A 93 -8.35 2.78 4.05
N ILE A 94 -7.21 2.44 4.63
CA ILE A 94 -6.92 1.07 5.03
C ILE A 94 -7.94 0.61 6.07
N GLY A 95 -8.22 1.48 7.05
CA GLY A 95 -9.21 1.17 8.07
C GLY A 95 -10.60 0.97 7.50
N GLU A 96 -11.00 1.80 6.55
CA GLU A 96 -12.30 1.69 5.90
C GLU A 96 -12.42 0.41 5.08
N THR A 97 -11.34 0.07 4.36
CA THR A 97 -11.37 -1.05 3.42
C THR A 97 -11.25 -2.39 4.12
N TYR A 98 -10.39 -2.49 5.13
CA TYR A 98 -10.03 -3.78 5.72
C TYR A 98 -10.42 -3.92 7.18
N GLY A 99 -10.80 -2.82 7.83
CA GLY A 99 -10.88 -2.79 9.27
C GLY A 99 -9.47 -2.76 9.85
N ILE A 100 -9.26 -2.04 10.94
CA ILE A 100 -7.92 -1.92 11.53
C ILE A 100 -7.80 -2.93 12.66
N PRO A 101 -6.82 -3.85 12.60
CA PRO A 101 -6.61 -4.81 13.67
C PRO A 101 -6.47 -4.06 15.00
N GLY A 102 -7.23 -4.46 15.99
CA GLY A 102 -7.21 -3.81 17.28
C GLY A 102 -8.07 -2.58 17.40
N GLU A 103 -8.64 -2.10 16.31
CA GLU A 103 -9.50 -0.93 16.36
C GLU A 103 -10.79 -1.21 17.11
N GLU A 104 -11.25 -2.42 17.03
CA GLU A 104 -12.47 -2.86 17.69
C GLU A 104 -12.25 -3.23 19.14
N ARG A 105 -11.05 -3.02 19.64
CA ARG A 105 -10.76 -3.32 21.01
C ARG A 105 -11.55 -2.45 21.96
#